data_b1bcdefbe5c84f580e23f913861c6ace
#
_entry.id   b1bcdefbe5c84f580e23f913861c6ace
#
_cell.length_a   1.000
_cell.length_b   1.000
_cell.length_c   1.000
_cell.angle_alpha   90.00
_cell.angle_beta   90.00
_cell.angle_gamma   90.00
#
_symmetry.space_group_name_H-M   'P 1'
#
loop_
_entity.id
_entity.type
_entity.pdbx_description
1 polymer ?
#
loop_
_entity_poly.entity_id
_entity_poly.type
_entity_poly.pdbx_seq_one_letter_code
_entity_poly.pdbx_strand_id
1 'polypeptide(L)'
;MGLLHADCPCASWPTLCEQLQAGPDKDVQEYCQWSRRRLQRDDDTPVAGLRALIVGHTPLQRVRVLGNIWHIDTGGWSRGHFSLLELGSLTLANPMPGE
;
A
#
# COMPACT_ATOMS: atom_id res chain seq x y z
N MET A 1 10.60 -4.76 -3.19
CA MET A 1 9.64 -4.32 -2.15
C MET A 1 9.46 -2.80 -2.27
N GLY A 2 8.24 -2.34 -2.35
CA GLY A 2 7.94 -0.93 -2.47
C GLY A 2 7.19 -0.39 -1.26
N LEU A 3 7.35 0.91 -0.98
CA LEU A 3 6.62 1.61 0.07
C LEU A 3 6.04 2.90 -0.52
N LEU A 4 4.73 3.07 -0.39
CA LEU A 4 4.03 4.31 -0.73
C LEU A 4 3.06 4.67 0.39
N HIS A 5 2.62 5.94 0.43
CA HIS A 5 1.69 6.37 1.46
C HIS A 5 0.29 5.76 1.24
N ALA A 6 -0.27 5.86 0.04
CA ALA A 6 -1.65 5.45 -0.22
C ALA A 6 -1.82 4.40 -1.33
N ASP A 7 -1.29 4.64 -2.53
CA ASP A 7 -1.45 3.71 -3.65
C ASP A 7 -0.48 4.05 -4.79
N CYS A 8 -0.37 3.12 -5.75
CA CYS A 8 0.43 3.27 -6.96
C CYS A 8 -0.48 3.55 -8.15
N PRO A 9 -0.26 4.65 -8.91
CA PRO A 9 -1.07 4.97 -10.08
C PRO A 9 -0.74 4.15 -11.33
N CYS A 10 0.34 3.38 -11.30
CA CYS A 10 0.85 2.66 -12.45
C CYS A 10 0.64 1.16 -12.33
N ALA A 11 0.53 0.47 -13.46
CA ALA A 11 0.43 -0.98 -13.51
C ALA A 11 1.76 -1.67 -13.20
N SER A 12 2.88 -0.93 -13.25
CA SER A 12 4.20 -1.47 -12.95
C SER A 12 5.01 -0.50 -12.10
N TRP A 13 5.80 -1.06 -11.19
CA TRP A 13 6.68 -0.30 -10.31
C TRP A 13 7.79 0.45 -11.07
N PRO A 14 8.48 -0.20 -12.06
CA PRO A 14 9.46 0.53 -12.86
C PRO A 14 8.87 1.75 -13.57
N THR A 15 7.63 1.67 -14.07
CA THR A 15 6.97 2.81 -14.71
C THR A 15 6.80 3.97 -13.74
N LEU A 16 6.36 3.69 -12.50
CA LEU A 16 6.25 4.74 -11.48
C LEU A 16 7.60 5.35 -11.17
N CYS A 17 8.64 4.54 -10.99
CA CYS A 17 9.99 5.04 -10.74
C CYS A 17 10.49 5.95 -11.85
N GLU A 18 10.26 5.58 -13.10
CA GLU A 18 10.63 6.41 -14.27
C GLU A 18 9.90 7.75 -14.26
N GLN A 19 8.60 7.73 -13.98
CA GLN A 19 7.80 8.96 -13.92
C GLN A 19 8.30 9.91 -12.83
N LEU A 20 8.62 9.38 -11.65
CA LEU A 20 9.12 10.20 -10.54
C LEU A 20 10.53 10.71 -10.80
N GLN A 21 11.38 9.96 -11.49
CA GLN A 21 12.73 10.37 -11.86
C GLN A 21 12.74 11.42 -12.97
N ALA A 22 11.74 11.43 -13.83
CA ALA A 22 11.63 12.39 -14.93
C ALA A 22 11.36 13.83 -14.46
N GLY A 23 10.97 13.99 -13.20
CA GLY A 23 10.72 15.29 -12.60
C GLY A 23 9.40 15.29 -11.80
N PRO A 24 9.10 16.41 -11.13
CA PRO A 24 7.88 16.52 -10.34
C PRO A 24 6.63 16.35 -11.21
N ASP A 25 5.77 15.43 -10.80
CA ASP A 25 4.45 15.23 -11.40
C ASP A 25 3.42 15.28 -10.27
N LYS A 26 2.69 16.39 -10.21
CA LYS A 26 1.76 16.65 -9.12
C LYS A 26 0.65 15.62 -9.07
N ASP A 27 0.11 15.21 -10.23
CA ASP A 27 -0.99 14.25 -10.28
C ASP A 27 -0.53 12.86 -9.80
N VAL A 28 0.65 12.43 -10.21
CA VAL A 28 1.25 11.18 -9.73
C VAL A 28 1.51 11.23 -8.23
N GLN A 29 2.07 12.34 -7.73
CA GLN A 29 2.35 12.52 -6.31
C GLN A 29 1.07 12.52 -5.47
N GLU A 30 0.03 13.22 -5.90
CA GLU A 30 -1.27 13.23 -5.22
C GLU A 30 -1.90 11.84 -5.17
N TYR A 31 -1.83 11.09 -6.26
CA TYR A 31 -2.35 9.73 -6.29
C TYR A 31 -1.61 8.84 -5.27
N CYS A 32 -0.29 8.89 -5.24
CA CYS A 32 0.50 8.11 -4.29
C CYS A 32 0.20 8.46 -2.83
N GLN A 33 -0.17 9.71 -2.57
CA GLN A 33 -0.39 10.22 -1.21
C GLN A 33 -1.84 10.08 -0.72
N TRP A 34 -2.81 10.14 -1.61
CA TRP A 34 -4.21 10.33 -1.21
C TRP A 34 -5.19 9.31 -1.77
N SER A 35 -4.86 8.56 -2.81
CA SER A 35 -5.83 7.70 -3.49
C SER A 35 -6.35 6.58 -2.59
N ARG A 36 -7.67 6.41 -2.59
CA ARG A 36 -8.38 5.27 -1.95
C ARG A 36 -9.07 4.38 -2.99
N ARG A 37 -8.75 4.61 -4.25
CA ARG A 37 -9.48 4.02 -5.38
C ARG A 37 -9.42 2.50 -5.40
N ARG A 38 -8.25 1.93 -5.11
CA ARG A 38 -8.05 0.48 -5.07
C ARG A 38 -8.94 -0.17 -4.02
N LEU A 39 -8.99 0.39 -2.81
CA LEU A 39 -9.83 -0.10 -1.73
C LEU A 39 -11.31 0.07 -2.04
N GLN A 40 -11.71 1.20 -2.62
CA GLN A 40 -13.10 1.49 -2.96
C GLN A 40 -13.64 0.53 -4.03
N ARG A 41 -12.78 0.04 -4.91
CA ARG A 41 -13.14 -0.84 -6.02
C ARG A 41 -12.83 -2.30 -5.78
N ASP A 42 -12.25 -2.65 -4.64
CA ASP A 42 -11.70 -3.99 -4.39
C ASP A 42 -10.81 -4.47 -5.54
N ASP A 43 -9.98 -3.56 -6.04
CA ASP A 43 -9.12 -3.83 -7.18
C ASP A 43 -7.91 -4.65 -6.73
N ASP A 44 -7.89 -5.92 -7.10
CA ASP A 44 -6.82 -6.87 -6.76
C ASP A 44 -5.78 -7.04 -7.86
N THR A 45 -5.76 -6.14 -8.84
CA THR A 45 -4.75 -6.14 -9.89
C THR A 45 -3.36 -5.88 -9.26
N PRO A 46 -2.39 -6.78 -9.43
CA PRO A 46 -1.07 -6.56 -8.87
C PRO A 46 -0.31 -5.47 -9.61
N VAL A 47 0.62 -4.82 -8.89
CA VAL A 47 1.59 -3.93 -9.50
C VAL A 47 2.80 -4.77 -9.90
N ALA A 48 3.11 -4.80 -11.21
CA ALA A 48 4.20 -5.61 -11.73
C ALA A 48 5.57 -5.04 -11.34
N GLY A 49 6.57 -5.89 -11.27
CA GLY A 49 7.96 -5.48 -11.08
C GLY A 49 8.42 -5.38 -9.64
N LEU A 50 7.59 -5.82 -8.67
CA LEU A 50 8.01 -5.96 -7.28
C LEU A 50 7.24 -7.10 -6.61
N ARG A 51 7.84 -7.63 -5.54
CA ARG A 51 7.23 -8.72 -4.76
C ARG A 51 6.00 -8.24 -4.01
N ALA A 52 6.09 -7.08 -3.39
CA ALA A 52 4.99 -6.49 -2.64
C ALA A 52 5.12 -4.97 -2.56
N LEU A 53 3.98 -4.30 -2.49
CA LEU A 53 3.88 -2.87 -2.23
C LEU A 53 3.15 -2.70 -0.89
N ILE A 54 3.73 -1.91 0.01
CA ILE A 54 3.17 -1.66 1.34
C ILE A 54 2.63 -0.24 1.37
N VAL A 55 1.38 -0.08 1.75
CA VAL A 55 0.70 1.22 1.81
C VAL A 55 -0.06 1.38 3.13
N GLY A 56 -0.36 2.62 3.49
CA GLY A 56 -1.15 3.00 4.65
C GLY A 56 -2.28 3.94 4.29
N HIS A 57 -2.34 5.10 4.97
CA HIS A 57 -3.23 6.24 4.72
C HIS A 57 -4.70 6.00 5.08
N THR A 58 -5.31 4.90 4.65
CA THR A 58 -6.72 4.61 4.89
C THR A 58 -6.85 3.61 6.02
N PRO A 59 -7.37 4.02 7.19
CA PRO A 59 -7.52 3.10 8.33
C PRO A 59 -8.53 2.00 8.02
N LEU A 60 -8.12 0.77 8.30
CA LEU A 60 -8.93 -0.42 8.11
C LEU A 60 -9.08 -1.16 9.45
N GLN A 61 -10.10 -1.99 9.57
CA GLN A 61 -10.25 -2.83 10.74
C GLN A 61 -9.22 -3.97 10.78
N ARG A 62 -8.79 -4.42 9.60
CA ARG A 62 -7.80 -5.48 9.43
C ARG A 62 -6.91 -5.17 8.25
N VAL A 63 -5.72 -5.72 8.25
CA VAL A 63 -4.84 -5.70 7.08
C VAL A 63 -5.56 -6.34 5.90
N ARG A 64 -5.49 -5.69 4.72
CA ARG A 64 -6.02 -6.22 3.47
C ARG A 64 -4.91 -6.32 2.44
N VAL A 65 -4.90 -7.42 1.71
CA VAL A 65 -3.99 -7.62 0.59
C VAL A 65 -4.80 -7.68 -0.69
N LEU A 66 -4.58 -6.72 -1.59
CA LEU A 66 -5.19 -6.66 -2.91
C LEU A 66 -4.10 -6.87 -3.96
N GLY A 67 -4.10 -8.04 -4.62
CA GLY A 67 -2.99 -8.43 -5.47
C GLY A 67 -1.72 -8.61 -4.64
N ASN A 68 -0.70 -7.78 -4.92
CA ASN A 68 0.51 -7.72 -4.11
C ASN A 68 0.62 -6.44 -3.27
N ILE A 69 -0.49 -5.71 -3.10
CA ILE A 69 -0.52 -4.48 -2.33
C ILE A 69 -1.07 -4.75 -0.93
N TRP A 70 -0.25 -4.49 0.08
CA TRP A 70 -0.56 -4.69 1.49
C TRP A 70 -1.00 -3.37 2.11
N HIS A 71 -2.29 -3.29 2.49
CA HIS A 71 -2.86 -2.15 3.19
C HIS A 71 -2.79 -2.44 4.69
N ILE A 72 -1.83 -1.82 5.38
CA ILE A 72 -1.48 -2.18 6.75
C ILE A 72 -1.86 -1.13 7.80
N ASP A 73 -2.54 -0.05 7.44
CA ASP A 73 -3.02 0.92 8.40
C ASP A 73 -4.26 0.36 9.13
N THR A 74 -4.09 -0.07 10.36
CA THR A 74 -5.17 -0.59 11.19
C THR A 74 -5.59 0.40 12.27
N GLY A 75 -5.33 1.69 12.05
CA GLY A 75 -5.84 2.77 12.89
C GLY A 75 -5.10 2.91 14.22
N GLY A 76 -3.78 2.68 14.23
CA GLY A 76 -3.00 2.75 15.46
C GLY A 76 -3.12 4.07 16.20
N TRP A 77 -3.22 5.19 15.47
CA TRP A 77 -3.38 6.53 16.04
C TRP A 77 -4.72 6.74 16.74
N SER A 78 -5.77 5.98 16.38
CA SER A 78 -7.13 6.14 16.94
C SER A 78 -7.63 4.92 17.71
N ARG A 79 -7.24 3.71 17.30
CA ARG A 79 -7.70 2.44 17.90
C ARG A 79 -6.64 1.75 18.74
N GLY A 80 -5.41 2.26 18.72
CA GLY A 80 -4.30 1.71 19.50
C GLY A 80 -3.65 0.46 18.93
N HIS A 81 -4.03 0.00 17.74
CA HIS A 81 -3.40 -1.15 17.10
C HIS A 81 -2.55 -0.72 15.90
N PHE A 82 -1.23 -0.81 16.04
CA PHE A 82 -0.29 -0.63 14.94
C PHE A 82 0.08 -1.99 14.37
N SER A 83 -0.23 -2.22 13.11
CA SER A 83 0.19 -3.45 12.43
C SER A 83 1.67 -3.41 12.12
N LEU A 84 2.37 -4.48 12.46
CA LEU A 84 3.80 -4.66 12.19
C LEU A 84 3.98 -5.80 11.20
N LEU A 85 4.53 -5.48 10.03
CA LEU A 85 4.75 -6.46 8.96
C LEU A 85 6.24 -6.77 8.86
N GLU A 86 6.59 -8.04 8.97
CA GLU A 86 7.94 -8.49 8.71
C GLU A 86 8.13 -8.61 7.19
N LEU A 87 9.03 -7.80 6.62
CA LEU A 87 9.12 -7.65 5.17
C LEU A 87 9.75 -8.85 4.48
N GLY A 88 10.64 -9.55 5.13
CA GLY A 88 11.31 -10.71 4.54
C GLY A 88 10.34 -11.85 4.27
N SER A 89 9.48 -12.15 5.22
CA SER A 89 8.50 -13.24 5.17
C SER A 89 7.10 -12.79 4.73
N LEU A 90 6.81 -11.49 4.75
CA LEU A 90 5.48 -10.92 4.57
C LEU A 90 4.46 -11.53 5.55
N THR A 91 4.85 -11.57 6.82
CA THR A 91 3.99 -12.03 7.91
C THR A 91 3.78 -10.93 8.93
N LEU A 92 2.56 -10.87 9.49
CA LEU A 92 2.26 -9.93 10.55
C LEU A 92 2.90 -10.39 11.85
N ALA A 93 3.67 -9.50 12.49
CA ALA A 93 4.33 -9.80 13.78
C ALA A 93 3.34 -9.74 14.94
N ASN A 94 2.27 -8.97 14.79
CA ASN A 94 1.26 -8.77 15.84
C ASN A 94 -0.15 -8.83 15.25
N PRO A 95 -0.56 -9.98 14.67
CA PRO A 95 -1.87 -10.06 14.02
C PRO A 95 -3.02 -9.87 15.02
N MET A 96 -4.09 -9.22 14.55
CA MET A 96 -5.34 -9.22 15.28
C MET A 96 -6.06 -10.57 15.13
N PRO A 97 -7.02 -10.89 16.03
CA PRO A 97 -7.79 -12.13 15.88
C PRO A 97 -8.39 -12.26 14.48
N GLY A 98 -8.15 -13.40 13.82
CA GLY A 98 -8.63 -13.68 12.47
C GLY A 98 -7.74 -13.19 11.32
N GLU A 99 -6.59 -12.61 11.63
CA GLU A 99 -5.62 -12.25 10.60
C GLU A 99 -4.59 -13.33 10.32
#